data_a8920227b9a4adfd530c05549a6de11f
#
_entry.id   a8920227b9a4adfd530c05549a6de11f
#
_cell.length_a   1.000
_cell.length_b   1.000
_cell.length_c   1.000
_cell.angle_alpha   90.00
_cell.angle_beta   90.00
_cell.angle_gamma   90.00
#
_symmetry.space_group_name_H-M   'P 1'
#
loop_
_entity.id
_entity.type
_entity.pdbx_description
1 polymer ?
#
loop_
_entity_poly.entity_id
_entity_poly.type
_entity_poly.pdbx_seq_one_letter_code
_entity_poly.pdbx_strand_id
1 'polypeptide(L)'
;AAKLAGAVAMCNPFDLNACDDALQEGFFGTVYSRSMAGNMRKLFAPHAHLFAGLPDYDRKLVESAMTVRDFDEAVTRVTFGFPSVDAYYDASSSRRLIGKVKVPLLVVQAKDDPIAVRSAVPRDAIRNAGPDANVILVETESGGHLGWSAGEEAPFGAPWPDIGAMQFFEAVRAGAHVQAEDDGGCAAPAAKREAVAVVAS
;
A
#
# COMPACT_ATOMS: atom_id res chain seq x y z
N ALA A 1 -24.29 -1.04 1.92
CA ALA A 1 -22.85 -1.28 1.70
C ALA A 1 -22.54 -2.71 2.08
N ALA A 2 -21.79 -3.45 1.24
CA ALA A 2 -21.32 -4.79 1.57
C ALA A 2 -20.43 -4.70 2.82
N LYS A 3 -20.68 -5.56 3.79
CA LYS A 3 -19.86 -5.66 5.00
C LYS A 3 -18.68 -6.57 4.67
N LEU A 4 -17.45 -6.04 4.69
CA LEU A 4 -16.26 -6.85 4.60
C LEU A 4 -16.02 -7.56 5.93
N ALA A 5 -15.69 -8.85 5.89
CA ALA A 5 -15.31 -9.63 7.07
C ALA A 5 -13.85 -9.33 7.47
N GLY A 6 -12.98 -9.05 6.51
CA GLY A 6 -11.58 -8.69 6.69
C GLY A 6 -10.96 -8.23 5.37
N ALA A 7 -9.74 -7.73 5.41
CA ALA A 7 -8.99 -7.26 4.24
C ALA A 7 -7.50 -7.56 4.37
N VAL A 8 -6.82 -7.68 3.22
CA VAL A 8 -5.36 -7.77 3.14
C VAL A 8 -4.85 -6.66 2.22
N ALA A 9 -3.81 -5.95 2.63
CA ALA A 9 -3.13 -4.93 1.86
C ALA A 9 -1.66 -5.33 1.70
N MET A 10 -1.23 -5.55 0.45
CA MET A 10 0.15 -5.91 0.12
C MET A 10 0.80 -4.78 -0.65
N CYS A 11 2.02 -4.41 -0.29
CA CYS A 11 2.78 -3.33 -0.94
C CYS A 11 1.94 -2.05 -1.15
N ASN A 12 1.14 -1.69 -0.13
CA ASN A 12 0.27 -0.52 -0.24
C ASN A 12 1.09 0.78 -0.09
N PRO A 13 1.02 1.71 -1.05
CA PRO A 13 1.64 3.02 -0.93
C PRO A 13 0.80 3.92 -0.01
N PHE A 14 0.96 3.78 1.29
CA PHE A 14 0.17 4.51 2.29
C PHE A 14 0.29 6.03 2.20
N ASP A 15 1.43 6.51 1.72
CA ASP A 15 1.74 7.92 1.50
C ASP A 15 2.28 8.10 0.08
N LEU A 16 1.42 8.59 -0.82
CA LEU A 16 1.76 8.73 -2.22
C LEU A 16 2.85 9.78 -2.47
N ASN A 17 2.90 10.86 -1.67
CA ASN A 17 3.98 11.84 -1.78
C ASN A 17 5.34 11.22 -1.41
N ALA A 18 5.42 10.49 -0.30
CA ALA A 18 6.65 9.82 0.09
C ALA A 18 7.10 8.73 -0.92
N CYS A 19 6.15 8.06 -1.57
CA CYS A 19 6.45 7.09 -2.62
C CYS A 19 6.94 7.78 -3.91
N ASP A 20 6.33 8.91 -4.27
CA ASP A 20 6.74 9.71 -5.42
C ASP A 20 8.14 10.30 -5.23
N ASP A 21 8.41 10.88 -4.06
CA ASP A 21 9.74 11.39 -3.72
C ASP A 21 10.81 10.31 -3.89
N ALA A 22 10.56 9.10 -3.39
CA ALA A 22 11.48 7.98 -3.54
C ALA A 22 11.68 7.52 -5.00
N LEU A 23 10.61 7.59 -5.82
CA LEU A 23 10.71 7.31 -7.26
C LEU A 23 11.48 8.38 -8.04
N GLN A 24 11.58 9.60 -7.49
CA GLN A 24 12.39 10.67 -8.07
C GLN A 24 13.84 10.62 -7.60
N GLU A 25 14.12 9.95 -6.47
CA GLU A 25 15.44 9.79 -5.92
C GLU A 25 16.19 8.61 -6.57
N GLY A 26 17.42 8.89 -7.02
CA GLY A 26 18.35 7.89 -7.52
C GLY A 26 18.01 7.29 -8.88
N PHE A 27 18.96 6.49 -9.38
CA PHE A 27 18.89 5.91 -10.72
C PHE A 27 17.73 4.91 -10.88
N PHE A 28 17.57 4.01 -9.92
CA PHE A 28 16.53 2.96 -10.00
C PHE A 28 15.11 3.53 -9.93
N GLY A 29 14.86 4.48 -9.02
CA GLY A 29 13.57 5.16 -8.93
C GLY A 29 13.16 5.79 -10.25
N THR A 30 14.08 6.53 -10.88
CA THR A 30 13.86 7.15 -12.20
C THR A 30 13.56 6.11 -13.28
N VAL A 31 14.26 4.97 -13.30
CA VAL A 31 14.03 3.89 -14.29
C VAL A 31 12.65 3.27 -14.08
N TYR A 32 12.24 2.97 -12.83
CA TYR A 32 10.92 2.44 -12.53
C TYR A 32 9.83 3.43 -12.92
N SER A 33 9.93 4.69 -12.51
CA SER A 33 8.94 5.72 -12.82
C SER A 33 8.74 5.90 -14.31
N ARG A 34 9.84 5.95 -15.10
CA ARG A 34 9.78 6.04 -16.56
C ARG A 34 9.14 4.83 -17.22
N SER A 35 9.47 3.63 -16.76
CA SER A 35 8.90 2.39 -17.27
C SER A 35 7.39 2.34 -17.03
N MET A 36 6.96 2.66 -15.79
CA MET A 36 5.55 2.73 -15.42
C MET A 36 4.80 3.78 -16.25
N ALA A 37 5.31 5.01 -16.34
CA ALA A 37 4.69 6.07 -17.15
C ALA A 37 4.55 5.67 -18.63
N GLY A 38 5.57 4.99 -19.18
CA GLY A 38 5.51 4.46 -20.54
C GLY A 38 4.37 3.44 -20.73
N ASN A 39 4.17 2.55 -19.77
CA ASN A 39 3.07 1.59 -19.80
C ASN A 39 1.71 2.27 -19.60
N MET A 40 1.60 3.22 -18.67
CA MET A 40 0.38 4.01 -18.44
C MET A 40 -0.05 4.74 -19.72
N ARG A 41 0.87 5.42 -20.40
CA ARG A 41 0.59 6.07 -21.70
C ARG A 41 0.10 5.09 -22.76
N LYS A 42 0.72 3.91 -22.87
CA LYS A 42 0.28 2.88 -23.83
C LYS A 42 -1.13 2.38 -23.55
N LEU A 43 -1.45 2.13 -22.29
CA LEU A 43 -2.80 1.71 -21.87
C LEU A 43 -3.83 2.83 -22.05
N PHE A 44 -3.44 4.07 -21.83
CA PHE A 44 -4.32 5.22 -21.95
C PHE A 44 -4.62 5.61 -23.41
N ALA A 45 -3.64 5.50 -24.32
CA ALA A 45 -3.72 6.00 -25.68
C ALA A 45 -5.00 5.61 -26.47
N PRO A 46 -5.49 4.35 -26.43
CA PRO A 46 -6.74 3.96 -27.09
C PRO A 46 -7.98 4.67 -26.53
N HIS A 47 -7.92 5.12 -25.27
CA HIS A 47 -9.03 5.69 -24.52
C HIS A 47 -8.97 7.23 -24.43
N ALA A 48 -7.91 7.86 -24.93
CA ALA A 48 -7.66 9.31 -24.83
C ALA A 48 -8.83 10.16 -25.34
N HIS A 49 -9.60 9.67 -26.31
CA HIS A 49 -10.75 10.35 -26.88
C HIS A 49 -11.90 10.57 -25.85
N LEU A 50 -11.99 9.72 -24.81
CA LEU A 50 -13.00 9.84 -23.75
C LEU A 50 -12.73 11.02 -22.82
N PHE A 51 -11.53 11.56 -22.82
CA PHE A 51 -11.07 12.63 -21.93
C PHE A 51 -11.10 14.01 -22.60
N ALA A 52 -11.29 14.08 -23.90
CA ALA A 52 -11.20 15.32 -24.69
C ALA A 52 -12.14 16.46 -24.24
N GLY A 53 -13.19 16.13 -23.47
CA GLY A 53 -14.14 17.14 -22.95
C GLY A 53 -13.91 17.52 -21.49
N LEU A 54 -12.91 16.95 -20.82
CA LEU A 54 -12.65 17.27 -19.42
C LEU A 54 -11.94 18.64 -19.31
N PRO A 55 -12.32 19.47 -18.32
CA PRO A 55 -11.55 20.67 -17.97
C PRO A 55 -10.09 20.30 -17.67
N ASP A 56 -9.18 21.15 -18.07
CA ASP A 56 -7.72 20.99 -17.83
C ASP A 56 -7.07 19.77 -18.51
N TYR A 57 -7.79 19.00 -19.32
CA TYR A 57 -7.18 17.91 -20.07
C TYR A 57 -6.36 18.45 -21.25
N ASP A 58 -5.07 18.14 -21.25
CA ASP A 58 -4.15 18.43 -22.36
C ASP A 58 -3.47 17.13 -22.84
N ARG A 59 -3.85 16.71 -24.05
CA ARG A 59 -3.29 15.52 -24.70
C ARG A 59 -1.76 15.58 -24.84
N LYS A 60 -1.19 16.78 -25.08
CA LYS A 60 0.27 16.92 -25.23
C LYS A 60 1.00 16.65 -23.93
N LEU A 61 0.44 17.07 -22.79
CA LEU A 61 1.00 16.76 -21.48
C LEU A 61 1.02 15.25 -21.24
N VAL A 62 -0.05 14.55 -21.60
CA VAL A 62 -0.09 13.08 -21.48
C VAL A 62 0.96 12.42 -22.36
N GLU A 63 1.08 12.83 -23.63
CA GLU A 63 2.04 12.26 -24.57
C GLU A 63 3.50 12.52 -24.16
N SER A 64 3.77 13.64 -23.47
CA SER A 64 5.08 14.03 -22.99
C SER A 64 5.40 13.52 -21.57
N ALA A 65 4.45 12.91 -20.85
CA ALA A 65 4.65 12.42 -19.48
C ALA A 65 5.79 11.39 -19.41
N MET A 66 6.83 11.67 -18.65
CA MET A 66 8.02 10.82 -18.51
C MET A 66 8.04 10.08 -17.18
N THR A 67 7.29 10.54 -16.20
CA THR A 67 7.20 9.97 -14.86
C THR A 67 5.76 9.62 -14.52
N VAL A 68 5.56 8.81 -13.46
CA VAL A 68 4.22 8.53 -12.92
C VAL A 68 3.54 9.82 -12.53
N ARG A 69 4.28 10.72 -11.86
CA ARG A 69 3.77 12.03 -11.44
C ARG A 69 3.31 12.88 -12.61
N ASP A 70 4.07 12.93 -13.73
CA ASP A 70 3.66 13.67 -14.92
C ASP A 70 2.34 13.14 -15.48
N PHE A 71 2.19 11.81 -15.50
CA PHE A 71 0.96 11.18 -15.97
C PHE A 71 -0.21 11.47 -15.03
N ASP A 72 0.00 11.40 -13.73
CA ASP A 72 -1.02 11.69 -12.73
C ASP A 72 -1.44 13.17 -12.77
N GLU A 73 -0.50 14.09 -13.01
CA GLU A 73 -0.82 15.51 -13.24
C GLU A 73 -1.67 15.70 -14.50
N ALA A 74 -1.34 15.01 -15.60
CA ALA A 74 -2.01 15.19 -16.88
C ALA A 74 -3.37 14.47 -17.02
N VAL A 75 -3.55 13.35 -16.31
CA VAL A 75 -4.71 12.46 -16.45
C VAL A 75 -5.45 12.25 -15.14
N THR A 76 -4.75 11.74 -14.12
CA THR A 76 -5.43 11.21 -12.94
C THR A 76 -6.08 12.33 -12.12
N ARG A 77 -5.33 13.39 -11.80
CA ARG A 77 -5.89 14.51 -11.03
C ARG A 77 -7.03 15.20 -11.79
N VAL A 78 -6.90 15.32 -13.12
CA VAL A 78 -7.93 15.93 -13.99
C VAL A 78 -9.21 15.10 -13.96
N THR A 79 -9.08 13.77 -14.07
CA THR A 79 -10.21 12.83 -14.05
C THR A 79 -11.00 12.92 -12.73
N PHE A 80 -10.30 13.06 -11.62
CA PHE A 80 -10.91 13.13 -10.28
C PHE A 80 -11.20 14.56 -9.82
N GLY A 81 -10.90 15.59 -10.62
CA GLY A 81 -11.24 16.99 -10.34
C GLY A 81 -10.36 17.63 -9.27
N PHE A 82 -9.13 17.16 -9.09
CA PHE A 82 -8.18 17.79 -8.17
C PHE A 82 -7.44 18.96 -8.79
N PRO A 83 -7.12 20.03 -8.02
CA PRO A 83 -6.43 21.21 -8.54
C PRO A 83 -4.97 20.96 -8.90
N SER A 84 -4.34 19.95 -8.31
CA SER A 84 -2.93 19.53 -8.55
C SER A 84 -2.74 18.07 -8.22
N VAL A 85 -1.64 17.48 -8.71
CA VAL A 85 -1.25 16.13 -8.34
C VAL A 85 -0.93 16.01 -6.83
N ASP A 86 -0.39 17.06 -6.21
CA ASP A 86 -0.16 17.07 -4.75
C ASP A 86 -1.47 16.94 -3.97
N ALA A 87 -2.48 17.69 -4.37
CA ALA A 87 -3.81 17.62 -3.75
C ALA A 87 -4.43 16.22 -3.95
N TYR A 88 -4.24 15.61 -5.12
CA TYR A 88 -4.67 14.24 -5.40
C TYR A 88 -3.92 13.23 -4.51
N TYR A 89 -2.61 13.31 -4.42
CA TYR A 89 -1.79 12.42 -3.59
C TYR A 89 -2.11 12.55 -2.11
N ASP A 90 -2.26 13.77 -1.60
CA ASP A 90 -2.66 14.00 -0.22
C ASP A 90 -4.03 13.39 0.11
N ALA A 91 -5.01 13.59 -0.76
CA ALA A 91 -6.36 13.09 -0.54
C ALA A 91 -6.45 11.56 -0.69
N SER A 92 -5.65 10.99 -1.59
CA SER A 92 -5.66 9.56 -1.92
C SER A 92 -4.75 8.72 -1.00
N SER A 93 -3.85 9.35 -0.25
CA SER A 93 -3.00 8.67 0.73
C SER A 93 -3.81 8.09 1.88
N SER A 94 -3.67 6.78 2.09
CA SER A 94 -4.47 6.03 3.08
C SER A 94 -3.89 6.07 4.50
N ARG A 95 -2.69 6.59 4.72
CA ARG A 95 -2.01 6.61 6.02
C ARG A 95 -2.85 7.22 7.15
N ARG A 96 -3.68 8.24 6.83
CA ARG A 96 -4.55 8.91 7.81
C ARG A 96 -5.79 8.11 8.18
N LEU A 97 -6.08 7.05 7.41
CA LEU A 97 -7.27 6.22 7.57
C LEU A 97 -7.01 4.95 8.35
N ILE A 98 -5.74 4.56 8.55
CA ILE A 98 -5.37 3.28 9.17
C ILE A 98 -5.98 3.10 10.57
N GLY A 99 -5.99 4.15 11.39
CA GLY A 99 -6.61 4.13 12.71
C GLY A 99 -8.14 4.10 12.71
N LYS A 100 -8.77 4.23 11.53
CA LYS A 100 -10.23 4.19 11.38
C LYS A 100 -10.73 2.83 10.86
N VAL A 101 -9.81 1.90 10.58
CA VAL A 101 -10.15 0.57 10.10
C VAL A 101 -10.85 -0.22 11.20
N LYS A 102 -12.05 -0.73 10.89
CA LYS A 102 -12.92 -1.45 11.84
C LYS A 102 -13.02 -2.95 11.58
N VAL A 103 -12.50 -3.40 10.45
CA VAL A 103 -12.44 -4.82 10.11
C VAL A 103 -11.01 -5.34 10.28
N PRO A 104 -10.81 -6.63 10.55
CA PRO A 104 -9.48 -7.21 10.54
C PRO A 104 -8.74 -6.88 9.25
N LEU A 105 -7.55 -6.29 9.37
CA LEU A 105 -6.70 -5.89 8.26
C LEU A 105 -5.29 -6.46 8.45
N LEU A 106 -4.86 -7.29 7.51
CA LEU A 106 -3.47 -7.70 7.38
C LEU A 106 -2.76 -6.76 6.39
N VAL A 107 -1.67 -6.15 6.83
CA VAL A 107 -0.78 -5.34 5.99
C VAL A 107 0.52 -6.09 5.84
N VAL A 108 0.94 -6.34 4.59
CA VAL A 108 2.22 -6.99 4.27
C VAL A 108 3.07 -6.03 3.44
N GLN A 109 4.26 -5.71 3.93
CA GLN A 109 5.20 -4.79 3.30
C GLN A 109 6.60 -5.36 3.30
N ALA A 110 7.38 -5.09 2.24
CA ALA A 110 8.81 -5.37 2.22
C ALA A 110 9.60 -4.08 2.50
N LYS A 111 10.68 -4.18 3.28
CA LYS A 111 11.52 -3.02 3.61
C LYS A 111 12.33 -2.52 2.42
N ASP A 112 12.57 -3.40 1.46
CA ASP A 112 13.30 -3.14 0.21
C ASP A 112 12.39 -2.80 -0.98
N ASP A 113 11.10 -2.54 -0.74
CA ASP A 113 10.15 -2.14 -1.78
C ASP A 113 10.55 -0.77 -2.35
N PRO A 114 10.88 -0.68 -3.66
CA PRO A 114 11.30 0.58 -4.26
C PRO A 114 10.13 1.51 -4.65
N ILE A 115 8.88 1.03 -4.53
CA ILE A 115 7.67 1.75 -4.93
C ILE A 115 6.85 2.13 -3.71
N ALA A 116 6.39 1.14 -2.93
CA ALA A 116 5.68 1.37 -1.66
C ALA A 116 6.71 1.43 -0.52
N VAL A 117 7.45 2.53 -0.48
CA VAL A 117 8.65 2.65 0.34
C VAL A 117 8.40 2.52 1.84
N ARG A 118 9.39 2.01 2.53
CA ARG A 118 9.36 1.79 3.97
C ARG A 118 8.96 3.04 4.77
N SER A 119 9.38 4.23 4.35
CA SER A 119 9.07 5.50 5.02
C SER A 119 7.60 5.87 4.94
N ALA A 120 6.87 5.38 3.93
CA ALA A 120 5.44 5.62 3.75
C ALA A 120 4.55 4.82 4.70
N VAL A 121 5.09 3.76 5.34
CA VAL A 121 4.31 2.88 6.21
C VAL A 121 3.98 3.57 7.54
N PRO A 122 2.71 3.71 7.93
CA PRO A 122 2.27 4.45 9.11
C PRO A 122 2.39 3.64 10.41
N ARG A 123 3.61 3.18 10.74
CA ARG A 123 3.88 2.30 11.91
C ARG A 123 3.37 2.86 13.21
N ASP A 124 3.60 4.16 13.45
CA ASP A 124 3.18 4.79 14.70
C ASP A 124 1.66 4.87 14.80
N ALA A 125 0.97 5.13 13.70
CA ALA A 125 -0.49 5.13 13.67
C ALA A 125 -1.06 3.72 13.92
N ILE A 126 -0.42 2.68 13.38
CA ILE A 126 -0.80 1.28 13.63
C ILE A 126 -0.55 0.92 15.10
N ARG A 127 0.65 1.24 15.63
CA ARG A 127 1.04 0.93 17.01
C ARG A 127 0.15 1.66 18.04
N ASN A 128 -0.23 2.89 17.73
CA ASN A 128 -1.00 3.75 18.62
C ASN A 128 -2.52 3.68 18.41
N ALA A 129 -2.99 2.82 17.51
CA ALA A 129 -4.42 2.70 17.21
C ALA A 129 -5.27 2.10 18.36
N GLY A 130 -4.62 1.69 19.45
CA GLY A 130 -5.25 1.20 20.67
C GLY A 130 -5.57 -0.30 20.66
N PRO A 131 -6.14 -0.81 21.75
CA PRO A 131 -6.42 -2.24 21.93
C PRO A 131 -7.48 -2.77 20.95
N ASP A 132 -8.35 -1.91 20.43
CA ASP A 132 -9.38 -2.25 19.45
C ASP A 132 -8.88 -2.18 18.00
N ALA A 133 -7.58 -1.98 17.79
CA ALA A 133 -7.00 -1.94 16.46
C ALA A 133 -7.02 -3.33 15.82
N ASN A 134 -7.74 -3.42 14.71
CA ASN A 134 -7.84 -4.66 13.94
C ASN A 134 -6.78 -4.74 12.82
N VAL A 135 -5.59 -4.18 13.04
CA VAL A 135 -4.54 -4.10 12.01
C VAL A 135 -3.33 -4.89 12.45
N ILE A 136 -2.92 -5.85 11.63
CA ILE A 136 -1.68 -6.61 11.76
C ILE A 136 -0.72 -6.09 10.69
N LEU A 137 0.47 -5.63 11.08
CA LEU A 137 1.53 -5.26 10.16
C LEU A 137 2.63 -6.32 10.16
N VAL A 138 2.88 -6.88 8.98
CA VAL A 138 4.00 -7.78 8.71
C VAL A 138 4.98 -7.07 7.80
N GLU A 139 6.22 -6.93 8.24
CA GLU A 139 7.30 -6.36 7.45
C GLU A 139 8.40 -7.38 7.26
N THR A 140 8.73 -7.69 6.00
CA THR A 140 9.86 -8.55 5.65
C THR A 140 11.10 -7.72 5.32
N GLU A 141 12.29 -8.27 5.54
CA GLU A 141 13.56 -7.60 5.19
C GLU A 141 13.67 -7.42 3.67
N SER A 142 13.19 -8.41 2.92
CA SER A 142 13.21 -8.41 1.45
C SER A 142 11.90 -8.95 0.88
N GLY A 143 11.63 -8.61 -0.37
CA GLY A 143 10.41 -8.98 -1.10
C GLY A 143 10.15 -8.08 -2.29
N GLY A 144 10.78 -6.92 -2.32
CA GLY A 144 10.53 -5.92 -3.36
C GLY A 144 9.06 -5.53 -3.45
N HIS A 145 8.64 -5.10 -4.63
CA HIS A 145 7.24 -4.80 -4.89
C HIS A 145 6.50 -6.03 -5.42
N LEU A 146 5.80 -6.76 -4.53
CA LEU A 146 5.03 -7.97 -4.84
C LEU A 146 5.87 -9.20 -5.27
N GLY A 147 7.16 -9.24 -4.96
CA GLY A 147 8.05 -10.32 -5.38
C GLY A 147 7.97 -11.57 -4.50
N TRP A 148 8.40 -11.46 -3.29
CA TRP A 148 8.45 -12.52 -2.26
C TRP A 148 8.60 -13.95 -2.75
N SER A 149 9.45 -14.15 -3.76
CA SER A 149 9.77 -15.50 -4.23
C SER A 149 10.54 -16.25 -3.13
N ALA A 150 9.98 -17.31 -2.62
CA ALA A 150 10.57 -18.09 -1.55
C ALA A 150 10.35 -19.59 -1.75
N GLY A 151 11.20 -20.40 -1.11
CA GLY A 151 11.11 -21.87 -1.16
C GLY A 151 11.80 -22.49 -2.38
N GLU A 152 11.66 -23.81 -2.50
CA GLU A 152 12.31 -24.58 -3.56
C GLU A 152 11.76 -24.28 -4.96
N GLU A 153 10.55 -23.72 -5.04
CA GLU A 153 9.87 -23.38 -6.30
C GLU A 153 10.22 -21.97 -6.81
N ALA A 154 11.00 -21.18 -6.04
CA ALA A 154 11.39 -19.84 -6.44
C ALA A 154 12.17 -19.87 -7.76
N PRO A 155 11.92 -18.94 -8.71
CA PRO A 155 11.03 -17.77 -8.59
C PRO A 155 9.59 -18.01 -9.09
N PHE A 156 9.18 -19.23 -9.38
CA PHE A 156 7.92 -19.55 -10.09
C PHE A 156 6.79 -20.08 -9.18
N GLY A 157 7.07 -20.33 -7.90
CA GLY A 157 6.06 -20.77 -6.92
C GLY A 157 5.14 -19.64 -6.48
N ALA A 158 4.10 -19.99 -5.70
CA ALA A 158 3.22 -19.02 -5.10
C ALA A 158 4.01 -18.10 -4.17
N PRO A 159 3.84 -16.76 -4.26
CA PRO A 159 4.48 -15.84 -3.34
C PRO A 159 4.10 -16.15 -1.90
N TRP A 160 5.07 -16.08 -0.98
CA TRP A 160 4.81 -16.33 0.44
C TRP A 160 3.60 -15.56 1.01
N PRO A 161 3.37 -14.27 0.67
CA PRO A 161 2.24 -13.52 1.23
C PRO A 161 0.87 -14.07 0.84
N ASP A 162 0.75 -14.75 -0.30
CA ASP A 162 -0.52 -15.37 -0.72
C ASP A 162 -0.96 -16.44 0.27
N ILE A 163 0.00 -17.26 0.75
CA ILE A 163 -0.25 -18.27 1.77
C ILE A 163 -0.67 -17.59 3.08
N GLY A 164 0.06 -16.56 3.49
CA GLY A 164 -0.26 -15.78 4.70
C GLY A 164 -1.62 -15.10 4.62
N ALA A 165 -2.00 -14.56 3.46
CA ALA A 165 -3.30 -13.98 3.23
C ALA A 165 -4.43 -15.00 3.35
N MET A 166 -4.26 -16.19 2.80
CA MET A 166 -5.26 -17.26 2.91
C MET A 166 -5.43 -17.72 4.36
N GLN A 167 -4.34 -17.91 5.09
CA GLN A 167 -4.38 -18.25 6.52
C GLN A 167 -5.09 -17.16 7.34
N PHE A 168 -4.81 -15.88 7.04
CA PHE A 168 -5.50 -14.77 7.68
C PHE A 168 -7.01 -14.80 7.42
N PHE A 169 -7.46 -15.01 6.18
CA PHE A 169 -8.88 -15.10 5.87
C PHE A 169 -9.55 -16.30 6.52
N GLU A 170 -8.87 -17.44 6.62
CA GLU A 170 -9.38 -18.61 7.34
C GLU A 170 -9.56 -18.31 8.83
N ALA A 171 -8.58 -17.64 9.46
CA ALA A 171 -8.67 -17.23 10.85
C ALA A 171 -9.85 -16.25 11.08
N VAL A 172 -10.00 -15.25 10.22
CA VAL A 172 -11.16 -14.31 10.27
C VAL A 172 -12.48 -15.05 10.12
N ARG A 173 -12.57 -16.01 9.21
CA ARG A 173 -13.76 -16.84 8.99
C ARG A 173 -14.09 -17.71 10.20
N ALA A 174 -13.08 -18.23 10.88
CA ALA A 174 -13.23 -19.04 12.08
C ALA A 174 -13.64 -18.22 13.33
N GLY A 175 -13.75 -16.88 13.20
CA GLY A 175 -14.07 -16.00 14.30
C GLY A 175 -12.92 -15.80 15.27
N ALA A 176 -11.68 -16.03 14.82
CA ALA A 176 -10.49 -15.69 15.56
C ALA A 176 -10.41 -14.16 15.68
N HIS A 177 -11.10 -13.62 16.66
CA HIS A 177 -10.82 -12.28 17.16
C HIS A 177 -9.50 -12.39 17.90
N VAL A 178 -8.60 -11.44 17.74
CA VAL A 178 -7.52 -11.22 18.71
C VAL A 178 -8.19 -10.74 19.99
N GLN A 179 -8.76 -11.68 20.75
CA GLN A 179 -9.08 -11.41 22.13
C GLN A 179 -7.73 -11.20 22.81
N ALA A 180 -7.50 -10.00 23.35
CA ALA A 180 -6.53 -9.86 24.41
C ALA A 180 -6.97 -10.87 25.48
N GLU A 181 -6.20 -11.93 25.67
CA GLU A 181 -6.44 -12.86 26.77
C GLU A 181 -6.40 -12.00 28.04
N ASP A 182 -7.54 -11.92 28.69
CA ASP A 182 -7.68 -11.33 30.00
C ASP A 182 -7.14 -12.37 30.99
N ASP A 183 -5.81 -12.41 31.10
CA ASP A 183 -5.13 -13.20 32.11
C ASP A 183 -5.49 -12.60 33.46
N GLY A 184 -6.57 -13.10 34.03
CA GLY A 184 -7.01 -12.80 35.37
C GLY A 184 -5.88 -13.02 36.39
N GLY A 185 -5.35 -11.92 36.90
CA GLY A 185 -4.64 -11.88 38.18
C GLY A 185 -3.12 -11.96 38.12
N CYS A 186 -2.47 -10.84 37.88
CA CYS A 186 -1.38 -10.29 38.72
C CYS A 186 -0.95 -8.93 38.17
N ALA A 187 -0.97 -7.92 39.00
CA ALA A 187 -0.54 -6.57 38.64
C ALA A 187 0.97 -6.55 38.37
N ALA A 188 1.34 -6.46 37.11
CA ALA A 188 2.66 -6.10 36.65
C ALA A 188 2.55 -4.88 35.72
N PRO A 189 3.56 -3.97 35.72
CA PRO A 189 3.45 -2.67 35.06
C PRO A 189 3.30 -2.83 33.56
N ALA A 190 2.48 -1.93 32.96
CA ALA A 190 2.14 -1.88 31.55
C ALA A 190 3.37 -1.96 30.62
N ALA A 191 3.75 -3.17 30.24
CA ALA A 191 4.65 -3.39 29.12
C ALA A 191 3.88 -3.14 27.84
N LYS A 192 4.31 -2.17 27.04
CA LYS A 192 3.80 -1.90 25.71
C LYS A 192 3.86 -3.18 24.89
N ARG A 193 2.71 -3.78 24.60
CA ARG A 193 2.65 -4.94 23.70
C ARG A 193 2.92 -4.45 22.28
N GLU A 194 4.08 -4.79 21.77
CA GLU A 194 4.41 -4.61 20.36
C GLU A 194 3.69 -5.70 19.56
N ALA A 195 2.58 -5.34 18.90
CA ALA A 195 1.97 -6.18 17.89
C ALA A 195 2.72 -6.03 16.54
N VAL A 196 4.04 -6.18 16.59
CA VAL A 196 4.89 -6.29 15.41
C VAL A 196 5.39 -7.72 15.37
N ALA A 197 4.70 -8.59 14.64
CA ALA A 197 5.24 -9.89 14.31
C ALA A 197 6.28 -9.68 13.21
N VAL A 198 7.55 -9.59 13.58
CA VAL A 198 8.67 -9.70 12.64
C VAL A 198 8.87 -11.19 12.39
N VAL A 199 8.42 -11.68 11.25
CA VAL A 199 8.83 -13.01 10.77
C VAL A 199 10.10 -12.78 9.97
N ALA A 200 11.24 -13.02 10.61
CA ALA A 200 12.54 -13.09 9.96
C ALA A 200 12.77 -14.53 9.49
N SER A 201 13.16 -14.69 8.28
CA SER A 201 14.21 -15.52 7.67
C SER A 201 13.92 -15.86 6.24
#